data_cace954ba113e47944a4f62e8e07a916
#
_entry.id   cace954ba113e47944a4f62e8e07a916
#
_cell.length_a   1.000
_cell.length_b   1.000
_cell.length_c   1.000
_cell.angle_alpha   90.00
_cell.angle_beta   90.00
_cell.angle_gamma   90.00
#
_symmetry.space_group_name_H-M   'P 1'
#
loop_
_entity.id
_entity.type
_entity.pdbx_description
1 polymer ?
#
loop_
_entity_poly.entity_id
_entity_poly.type
_entity_poly.pdbx_seq_one_letter_code
_entity_poly.pdbx_strand_id
1 'polypeptide(L)'
;RDESPAKAKKWTLISNYGDKTLMRNPVAYEVSRRAGMPFTPWCRCVDVILNGEYKGCYQLCDQITVDKNRVNITEMEPEDSEGDALTGGYLVEVDAYAGQETSWFSSSHGIPVTIKSPSDDDITTRQKAYIKRAFNLLERALWSSSFQNDSTGYRSKMDVESFLRHFIVGELAGNTD
;
A
#
# COMPACT_ATOMS: atom_id res chain seq x y z
N ARG A 1 10.26 -18.94 3.56
CA ARG A 1 10.65 -19.16 2.15
C ARG A 1 11.95 -18.43 1.90
N ASP A 2 12.92 -19.10 1.33
CA ASP A 2 14.25 -18.51 1.07
C ASP A 2 14.25 -17.58 -0.15
N GLU A 3 13.23 -17.66 -1.00
CA GLU A 3 13.11 -16.88 -2.23
C GLU A 3 11.79 -16.11 -2.26
N SER A 4 11.82 -14.91 -2.86
CA SER A 4 10.59 -14.18 -3.14
C SER A 4 9.73 -14.94 -4.14
N PRO A 5 8.42 -15.02 -3.93
CA PRO A 5 7.49 -15.57 -4.92
C PRO A 5 7.37 -14.68 -6.17
N ALA A 6 7.71 -13.40 -6.08
CA ALA A 6 7.60 -12.47 -7.18
C ALA A 6 8.83 -12.49 -8.09
N LYS A 7 8.60 -12.62 -9.41
CA LYS A 7 9.62 -12.41 -10.44
C LYS A 7 9.44 -11.00 -10.98
N ALA A 8 10.03 -10.01 -10.31
CA ALA A 8 9.80 -8.61 -10.60
C ALA A 8 11.11 -7.88 -10.97
N LYS A 9 10.98 -6.77 -11.68
CA LYS A 9 12.12 -5.92 -12.07
C LYS A 9 12.45 -4.86 -11.01
N LYS A 10 11.49 -4.49 -10.19
CA LYS A 10 11.63 -3.43 -9.17
C LYS A 10 11.71 -4.05 -7.79
N TRP A 11 12.71 -3.63 -7.01
CA TRP A 11 13.00 -4.07 -5.66
C TRP A 11 13.39 -2.87 -4.81
N THR A 12 13.21 -2.98 -3.50
CA THR A 12 13.59 -1.94 -2.55
C THR A 12 14.76 -2.42 -1.71
N LEU A 13 15.78 -1.57 -1.55
CA LEU A 13 16.87 -1.76 -0.58
C LEU A 13 16.69 -0.78 0.57
N ILE A 14 16.38 -1.30 1.75
CA ILE A 14 16.21 -0.50 2.97
C ILE A 14 17.52 -0.54 3.75
N SER A 15 18.07 0.65 4.04
CA SER A 15 19.28 0.74 4.83
C SER A 15 18.96 0.68 6.33
N ASN A 16 18.86 -0.36 6.98
CA ASN A 16 18.47 -0.49 8.40
C ASN A 16 19.38 0.30 9.39
N TYR A 17 19.76 1.52 9.02
CA TYR A 17 20.69 2.35 9.81
C TYR A 17 20.25 2.55 11.26
N GLY A 18 18.95 2.76 11.49
CA GLY A 18 18.36 2.93 12.81
C GLY A 18 18.09 1.63 13.56
N ASP A 19 18.21 0.47 12.89
CA ASP A 19 17.93 -0.85 13.47
C ASP A 19 19.18 -1.73 13.50
N LYS A 20 19.96 -1.63 14.56
CA LYS A 20 21.18 -2.43 14.75
C LYS A 20 20.92 -3.94 14.83
N THR A 21 19.68 -4.35 15.08
CA THR A 21 19.31 -5.77 15.12
C THR A 21 19.05 -6.36 13.75
N LEU A 22 18.74 -5.51 12.75
CA LEU A 22 18.29 -5.87 11.40
C LEU A 22 17.02 -6.75 11.41
N MET A 23 16.27 -6.75 12.52
CA MET A 23 15.15 -7.68 12.74
C MET A 23 13.78 -7.02 12.80
N ARG A 24 13.68 -5.69 13.01
CA ARG A 24 12.38 -5.03 13.21
C ARG A 24 11.44 -5.26 12.04
N ASN A 25 11.86 -4.94 10.81
CA ASN A 25 11.02 -5.15 9.64
C ASN A 25 10.74 -6.64 9.36
N PRO A 26 11.73 -7.57 9.39
CA PRO A 26 11.47 -8.99 9.25
C PRO A 26 10.45 -9.53 10.26
N VAL A 27 10.53 -9.11 11.52
CA VAL A 27 9.57 -9.52 12.57
C VAL A 27 8.18 -8.93 12.28
N ALA A 28 8.08 -7.65 11.95
CA ALA A 28 6.80 -7.03 11.61
C ALA A 28 6.15 -7.71 10.40
N TYR A 29 6.92 -8.06 9.38
CA TYR A 29 6.42 -8.79 8.22
C TYR A 29 5.97 -10.21 8.57
N GLU A 30 6.69 -10.89 9.48
CA GLU A 30 6.24 -12.21 9.94
C GLU A 30 4.94 -12.13 10.75
N VAL A 31 4.80 -11.13 11.62
CA VAL A 31 3.55 -10.87 12.35
C VAL A 31 2.43 -10.58 11.37
N SER A 32 2.66 -9.75 10.36
CA SER A 32 1.70 -9.43 9.30
C SER A 32 1.22 -10.70 8.56
N ARG A 33 2.14 -11.58 8.16
CA ARG A 33 1.78 -12.87 7.52
C ARG A 33 0.94 -13.75 8.43
N ARG A 34 1.31 -13.87 9.71
CA ARG A 34 0.56 -14.67 10.70
C ARG A 34 -0.81 -14.07 11.02
N ALA A 35 -0.92 -12.75 10.98
CA ALA A 35 -2.21 -12.06 11.10
C ALA A 35 -3.12 -12.26 9.89
N GLY A 36 -2.62 -12.87 8.81
CA GLY A 36 -3.39 -13.15 7.60
C GLY A 36 -3.63 -11.92 6.75
N MET A 37 -2.67 -10.97 6.73
CA MET A 37 -2.73 -9.84 5.78
C MET A 37 -2.71 -10.35 4.34
N PRO A 38 -3.52 -9.79 3.44
CA PRO A 38 -3.60 -10.23 2.04
C PRO A 38 -2.26 -10.17 1.30
N PHE A 39 -1.45 -9.19 1.65
CA PHE A 39 -0.09 -9.04 1.15
C PHE A 39 0.84 -8.60 2.28
N THR A 40 2.03 -9.19 2.29
CA THR A 40 3.15 -8.76 3.12
C THR A 40 4.42 -8.89 2.29
N PRO A 41 5.28 -7.85 2.21
CA PRO A 41 6.51 -7.91 1.46
C PRO A 41 7.40 -9.07 1.90
N TRP A 42 7.98 -9.77 0.94
CA TRP A 42 9.11 -10.64 1.21
C TRP A 42 10.35 -9.78 1.48
N CYS A 43 11.21 -10.21 2.37
CA CYS A 43 12.46 -9.53 2.63
C CYS A 43 13.60 -10.48 3.00
N ARG A 44 14.83 -10.02 2.77
CA ARG A 44 16.05 -10.71 3.13
C ARG A 44 17.18 -9.71 3.40
N CYS A 45 17.97 -9.94 4.44
CA CYS A 45 19.19 -9.18 4.66
C CYS A 45 20.25 -9.58 3.62
N VAL A 46 20.91 -8.58 3.04
CA VAL A 46 21.94 -8.73 2.01
C VAL A 46 23.09 -7.76 2.25
N ASP A 47 24.30 -8.17 1.90
CA ASP A 47 25.44 -7.29 1.80
C ASP A 47 25.47 -6.61 0.43
N VAL A 48 25.65 -5.30 0.41
CA VAL A 48 25.67 -4.51 -0.82
C VAL A 48 27.10 -4.11 -1.17
N ILE A 49 27.54 -4.52 -2.35
CA ILE A 49 28.80 -4.09 -2.96
C ILE A 49 28.43 -3.28 -4.23
N LEU A 50 28.81 -2.03 -4.28
CA LEU A 50 28.56 -1.14 -5.41
C LEU A 50 29.90 -0.68 -5.98
N ASN A 51 30.14 -0.99 -7.25
CA ASN A 51 31.39 -0.66 -7.95
C ASN A 51 32.66 -1.17 -7.21
N GLY A 52 32.57 -2.36 -6.59
CA GLY A 52 33.68 -2.94 -5.85
C GLY A 52 33.82 -2.44 -4.40
N GLU A 53 33.01 -1.50 -3.98
CA GLU A 53 33.04 -0.94 -2.63
C GLU A 53 31.89 -1.50 -1.77
N TYR A 54 32.22 -1.98 -0.58
CA TYR A 54 31.20 -2.46 0.39
C TYR A 54 30.41 -1.28 0.97
N LYS A 55 29.10 -1.31 0.83
CA LYS A 55 28.18 -0.26 1.26
C LYS A 55 27.41 -0.61 2.54
N GLY A 56 27.58 -1.81 3.06
CA GLY A 56 26.95 -2.25 4.28
C GLY A 56 25.87 -3.30 4.07
N CYS A 57 25.20 -3.66 5.15
CA CYS A 57 24.09 -4.61 5.16
C CYS A 57 22.76 -3.87 4.97
N TYR A 58 21.98 -4.31 4.00
CA TYR A 58 20.69 -3.78 3.66
C TYR A 58 19.62 -4.86 3.75
N GLN A 59 18.37 -4.46 3.80
CA GLN A 59 17.24 -5.34 3.62
C GLN A 59 16.71 -5.22 2.19
N LEU A 60 16.85 -6.27 1.41
CA LEU A 60 16.23 -6.40 0.10
C LEU A 60 14.76 -6.80 0.32
N CYS A 61 13.82 -6.02 -0.20
CA CYS A 61 12.39 -6.23 -0.04
C CYS A 61 11.65 -6.20 -1.36
N ASP A 62 10.49 -6.87 -1.41
CA ASP A 62 9.51 -6.59 -2.44
C ASP A 62 9.12 -5.10 -2.41
N GLN A 63 9.08 -4.48 -3.58
CA GLN A 63 8.40 -3.19 -3.71
C GLN A 63 6.89 -3.42 -3.73
N ILE A 64 6.14 -2.56 -3.05
CA ILE A 64 4.67 -2.60 -3.05
C ILE A 64 4.19 -2.14 -4.42
N THR A 65 3.78 -3.09 -5.25
CA THR A 65 3.29 -2.87 -6.62
C THR A 65 2.18 -3.86 -6.95
N VAL A 66 1.36 -3.53 -7.93
CA VAL A 66 0.35 -4.46 -8.45
C VAL A 66 1.04 -5.60 -9.19
N ASP A 67 0.83 -6.81 -8.75
CA ASP A 67 1.33 -8.07 -9.33
C ASP A 67 0.63 -9.24 -8.64
N LYS A 68 0.41 -10.35 -9.34
CA LYS A 68 -0.25 -11.54 -8.77
C LYS A 68 0.44 -12.15 -7.55
N ASN A 69 1.75 -11.92 -7.39
CA ASN A 69 2.53 -12.40 -6.25
C ASN A 69 2.89 -11.28 -5.25
N ARG A 70 2.36 -10.09 -5.46
CA ARG A 70 2.49 -8.90 -4.60
C ARG A 70 1.10 -8.41 -4.22
N VAL A 71 0.74 -7.17 -4.57
CA VAL A 71 -0.64 -6.68 -4.38
C VAL A 71 -1.48 -7.22 -5.53
N ASN A 72 -2.21 -8.30 -5.26
CA ASN A 72 -2.98 -9.02 -6.28
C ASN A 72 -4.35 -8.37 -6.48
N ILE A 73 -4.35 -7.28 -7.22
CA ILE A 73 -5.53 -6.58 -7.72
C ILE A 73 -5.46 -6.49 -9.24
N THR A 74 -6.57 -6.16 -9.89
CA THR A 74 -6.62 -6.00 -11.34
C THR A 74 -5.70 -4.83 -11.76
N GLU A 75 -4.75 -5.08 -12.66
CA GLU A 75 -4.01 -4.02 -13.31
C GLU A 75 -4.94 -3.28 -14.26
N MET A 76 -4.99 -1.95 -14.15
CA MET A 76 -5.90 -1.12 -14.95
C MET A 76 -5.17 -0.45 -16.09
N GLU A 77 -5.84 -0.44 -17.25
CA GLU A 77 -5.40 0.25 -18.45
C GLU A 77 -6.16 1.58 -18.62
N PRO A 78 -5.67 2.52 -19.45
CA PRO A 78 -6.36 3.80 -19.72
C PRO A 78 -7.79 3.63 -20.25
N GLU A 79 -8.07 2.52 -20.95
CA GLU A 79 -9.38 2.17 -21.52
C GLU A 79 -10.41 1.77 -20.45
N ASP A 80 -9.97 1.36 -19.28
CA ASP A 80 -10.82 0.95 -18.14
C ASP A 80 -11.51 2.17 -17.53
N SER A 81 -12.40 2.77 -18.28
CA SER A 81 -13.02 4.06 -17.97
C SER A 81 -14.50 4.01 -17.65
N GLU A 82 -15.16 2.83 -17.75
CA GLU A 82 -16.60 2.68 -17.56
C GLU A 82 -16.97 1.36 -16.86
N GLY A 83 -18.18 1.33 -16.28
CA GLY A 83 -18.74 0.13 -15.66
C GLY A 83 -17.84 -0.47 -14.57
N ASP A 84 -17.79 -1.79 -14.53
CA ASP A 84 -17.01 -2.53 -13.53
C ASP A 84 -15.50 -2.36 -13.73
N ALA A 85 -15.03 -2.18 -14.96
CA ALA A 85 -13.62 -1.93 -15.25
C ALA A 85 -13.09 -0.67 -14.55
N LEU A 86 -13.91 0.40 -14.47
CA LEU A 86 -13.54 1.63 -13.75
C LEU A 86 -13.45 1.42 -12.23
N THR A 87 -14.07 0.39 -11.67
CA THR A 87 -14.24 0.25 -10.20
C THR A 87 -13.08 -0.43 -9.50
N GLY A 88 -12.21 -1.14 -10.21
CA GLY A 88 -11.18 -1.99 -9.62
C GLY A 88 -9.76 -1.54 -9.90
N GLY A 89 -8.82 -2.14 -9.18
CA GLY A 89 -7.39 -2.07 -9.48
C GLY A 89 -6.63 -0.83 -9.01
N TYR A 90 -7.18 -0.01 -8.13
CA TYR A 90 -6.44 1.12 -7.58
C TYR A 90 -5.57 0.72 -6.40
N LEU A 91 -4.31 1.15 -6.41
CA LEU A 91 -3.42 1.14 -5.27
C LEU A 91 -3.16 2.60 -4.86
N VAL A 92 -3.52 2.95 -3.64
CA VAL A 92 -3.35 4.30 -3.11
C VAL A 92 -2.56 4.27 -1.80
N GLU A 93 -1.86 5.36 -1.52
CA GLU A 93 -1.05 5.55 -0.32
C GLU A 93 -1.49 6.84 0.37
N VAL A 94 -1.82 6.75 1.66
CA VAL A 94 -1.97 7.95 2.50
C VAL A 94 -0.59 8.41 2.87
N ASP A 95 -0.19 9.58 2.36
CA ASP A 95 1.18 10.07 2.47
C ASP A 95 1.19 11.59 2.68
N ALA A 96 1.84 12.03 3.75
CA ALA A 96 2.01 13.47 4.05
C ALA A 96 2.73 14.23 2.93
N TYR A 97 3.52 13.55 2.12
CA TYR A 97 4.27 14.11 0.99
C TYR A 97 3.58 13.95 -0.37
N ALA A 98 2.35 13.46 -0.40
CA ALA A 98 1.59 13.23 -1.65
C ALA A 98 1.59 14.43 -2.60
N GLY A 99 1.62 15.65 -2.08
CA GLY A 99 1.69 16.88 -2.89
C GLY A 99 2.97 17.04 -3.73
N GLN A 100 3.99 16.21 -3.53
CA GLN A 100 5.21 16.17 -4.33
C GLN A 100 5.12 15.16 -5.49
N GLU A 101 4.09 14.31 -5.48
CA GLU A 101 3.84 13.30 -6.50
C GLU A 101 2.98 13.87 -7.65
N THR A 102 3.06 13.24 -8.82
CA THR A 102 2.28 13.68 -10.00
C THR A 102 0.81 13.33 -9.86
N SER A 103 0.52 12.10 -9.44
CA SER A 103 -0.86 11.60 -9.31
C SER A 103 -1.27 11.49 -7.86
N TRP A 104 -1.84 12.57 -7.36
CA TRP A 104 -2.35 12.63 -5.99
C TRP A 104 -3.64 13.42 -5.90
N PHE A 105 -4.30 13.37 -4.74
CA PHE A 105 -5.43 14.23 -4.40
C PHE A 105 -5.47 14.49 -2.90
N SER A 106 -6.08 15.60 -2.51
CA SER A 106 -6.53 15.82 -1.13
C SER A 106 -7.98 15.36 -1.01
N SER A 107 -8.26 14.59 0.02
CA SER A 107 -9.61 14.12 0.33
C SER A 107 -10.51 15.24 0.85
N SER A 108 -11.80 14.94 1.10
CA SER A 108 -12.76 15.92 1.63
C SER A 108 -12.41 16.39 3.05
N HIS A 109 -11.66 15.61 3.81
CA HIS A 109 -11.17 15.98 5.15
C HIS A 109 -9.70 16.40 5.18
N GLY A 110 -9.12 16.64 3.98
CA GLY A 110 -7.75 17.15 3.87
C GLY A 110 -6.67 16.07 3.96
N ILE A 111 -7.03 14.80 3.89
CA ILE A 111 -6.05 13.70 3.89
C ILE A 111 -5.37 13.66 2.52
N PRO A 112 -4.02 13.77 2.46
CA PRO A 112 -3.28 13.67 1.22
C PRO A 112 -3.13 12.21 0.81
N VAL A 113 -3.41 11.91 -0.45
CA VAL A 113 -3.43 10.54 -0.99
C VAL A 113 -2.71 10.51 -2.33
N THR A 114 -1.68 9.69 -2.44
CA THR A 114 -0.97 9.39 -3.68
C THR A 114 -1.62 8.20 -4.38
N ILE A 115 -1.72 8.24 -5.71
CA ILE A 115 -2.17 7.09 -6.52
C ILE A 115 -0.93 6.39 -7.04
N LYS A 116 -0.70 5.14 -6.61
CA LYS A 116 0.46 4.32 -6.99
C LYS A 116 0.15 3.39 -8.16
N SER A 117 -1.14 3.06 -8.36
CA SER A 117 -1.63 2.34 -9.54
C SER A 117 -3.07 2.78 -9.84
N PRO A 118 -3.44 3.04 -11.12
CA PRO A 118 -2.57 3.07 -12.32
C PRO A 118 -1.40 4.02 -12.20
N SER A 119 -0.36 3.84 -13.07
CA SER A 119 0.84 4.69 -13.07
C SER A 119 0.52 6.12 -13.52
N ASP A 120 1.46 7.05 -13.28
CA ASP A 120 1.30 8.45 -13.72
C ASP A 120 1.09 8.60 -15.23
N ASP A 121 1.69 7.70 -16.01
CA ASP A 121 1.60 7.71 -17.47
C ASP A 121 0.28 7.10 -17.99
N ASP A 122 -0.37 6.25 -17.21
CA ASP A 122 -1.54 5.47 -17.62
C ASP A 122 -2.85 6.01 -17.03
N ILE A 123 -2.79 6.65 -15.86
CA ILE A 123 -3.99 7.09 -15.16
C ILE A 123 -4.75 8.20 -15.90
N THR A 124 -6.02 7.97 -16.16
CA THR A 124 -6.89 8.96 -16.78
C THR A 124 -7.53 9.90 -15.75
N THR A 125 -7.97 11.08 -16.22
CA THR A 125 -8.73 12.03 -15.38
C THR A 125 -9.98 11.39 -14.79
N ARG A 126 -10.63 10.48 -15.53
CA ARG A 126 -11.85 9.79 -15.08
C ARG A 126 -11.56 8.79 -13.96
N GLN A 127 -10.50 8.02 -14.09
CA GLN A 127 -10.03 7.09 -13.05
C GLN A 127 -9.63 7.85 -11.78
N LYS A 128 -8.86 8.93 -11.93
CA LYS A 128 -8.48 9.80 -10.79
C LYS A 128 -9.69 10.39 -10.07
N ALA A 129 -10.68 10.86 -10.82
CA ALA A 129 -11.93 11.36 -10.24
C ALA A 129 -12.73 10.26 -9.53
N TYR A 130 -12.74 9.06 -10.08
CA TYR A 130 -13.43 7.90 -9.48
C TYR A 130 -12.82 7.52 -8.14
N ILE A 131 -11.50 7.29 -8.07
CA ILE A 131 -10.86 6.85 -6.81
C ILE A 131 -10.93 7.94 -5.74
N LYS A 132 -10.78 9.22 -6.09
CA LYS A 132 -11.01 10.34 -5.17
C LYS A 132 -12.44 10.33 -4.62
N ARG A 133 -13.45 10.10 -5.47
CA ARG A 133 -14.86 10.00 -5.05
C ARG A 133 -15.07 8.81 -4.11
N ALA A 134 -14.51 7.64 -4.43
CA ALA A 134 -14.62 6.44 -3.61
C ALA A 134 -14.03 6.67 -2.21
N PHE A 135 -12.83 7.25 -2.14
CA PHE A 135 -12.19 7.61 -0.88
C PHE A 135 -13.02 8.60 -0.06
N ASN A 136 -13.54 9.66 -0.69
CA ASN A 136 -14.40 10.63 -0.03
C ASN A 136 -15.76 10.03 0.44
N LEU A 137 -16.25 8.98 -0.21
CA LEU A 137 -17.44 8.27 0.22
C LEU A 137 -17.18 7.46 1.50
N LEU A 138 -16.01 6.83 1.61
CA LEU A 138 -15.57 6.16 2.83
C LEU A 138 -15.43 7.17 3.99
N GLU A 139 -14.75 8.29 3.78
CA GLU A 139 -14.61 9.34 4.79
C GLU A 139 -15.97 9.83 5.29
N ARG A 140 -16.89 10.16 4.36
CA ARG A 140 -18.25 10.59 4.74
C ARG A 140 -18.98 9.55 5.56
N ALA A 141 -18.81 8.27 5.24
CA ALA A 141 -19.42 7.19 6.03
C ALA A 141 -18.84 7.11 7.43
N LEU A 142 -17.52 7.26 7.59
CA LEU A 142 -16.83 7.25 8.89
C LEU A 142 -17.22 8.43 9.78
N TRP A 143 -17.40 9.61 9.19
CA TRP A 143 -17.72 10.85 9.93
C TRP A 143 -19.24 11.11 10.10
N SER A 144 -20.09 10.24 9.56
CA SER A 144 -21.54 10.41 9.68
C SER A 144 -22.05 9.96 11.05
N SER A 145 -23.18 10.53 11.48
CA SER A 145 -23.87 10.07 12.69
C SER A 145 -24.39 8.62 12.57
N SER A 146 -24.51 8.11 11.35
CA SER A 146 -24.92 6.73 11.02
C SER A 146 -23.74 5.84 10.63
N PHE A 147 -22.52 6.12 11.10
CA PHE A 147 -21.30 5.41 10.72
C PHE A 147 -21.38 3.89 10.97
N GLN A 148 -22.13 3.44 11.97
CA GLN A 148 -22.31 2.03 12.32
C GLN A 148 -23.41 1.32 11.51
N ASN A 149 -24.18 2.03 10.68
CA ASN A 149 -25.25 1.43 9.89
C ASN A 149 -24.65 0.47 8.86
N ASP A 150 -25.19 -0.76 8.79
CA ASP A 150 -24.61 -1.82 7.92
C ASP A 150 -24.70 -1.49 6.44
N SER A 151 -25.70 -0.73 5.98
CA SER A 151 -25.92 -0.40 4.57
C SER A 151 -25.26 0.89 4.14
N THR A 152 -25.18 1.90 5.02
CA THR A 152 -24.72 3.27 4.67
C THR A 152 -23.43 3.67 5.38
N GLY A 153 -23.07 3.00 6.46
CA GLY A 153 -21.87 3.23 7.25
C GLY A 153 -20.61 2.65 6.61
N TYR A 154 -19.50 2.75 7.33
CA TYR A 154 -18.18 2.40 6.84
C TYR A 154 -18.03 0.92 6.41
N ARG A 155 -18.77 0.00 7.07
CA ARG A 155 -18.73 -1.43 6.76
C ARG A 155 -19.13 -1.75 5.31
N SER A 156 -19.96 -0.91 4.71
CA SER A 156 -20.35 -1.05 3.30
C SER A 156 -19.31 -0.49 2.31
N LYS A 157 -18.22 0.14 2.80
CA LYS A 157 -17.24 0.87 1.99
C LYS A 157 -15.81 0.35 2.14
N MET A 158 -15.53 -0.49 3.14
CA MET A 158 -14.20 -1.02 3.39
C MET A 158 -14.25 -2.43 3.96
N ASP A 159 -13.20 -3.19 3.74
CA ASP A 159 -12.93 -4.43 4.45
C ASP A 159 -12.39 -4.13 5.85
N VAL A 160 -13.30 -4.14 6.82
CA VAL A 160 -13.00 -3.82 8.22
C VAL A 160 -12.02 -4.82 8.82
N GLU A 161 -12.10 -6.09 8.45
CA GLU A 161 -11.23 -7.12 9.01
C GLU A 161 -9.79 -6.93 8.55
N SER A 162 -9.58 -6.63 7.26
CA SER A 162 -8.25 -6.30 6.74
C SER A 162 -7.67 -5.05 7.42
N PHE A 163 -8.48 -4.02 7.62
CA PHE A 163 -8.07 -2.80 8.31
C PHE A 163 -7.68 -3.06 9.78
N LEU A 164 -8.49 -3.85 10.52
CA LEU A 164 -8.19 -4.21 11.91
C LEU A 164 -6.91 -5.03 12.02
N ARG A 165 -6.67 -5.97 11.10
CA ARG A 165 -5.41 -6.72 11.05
C ARG A 165 -4.22 -5.79 10.85
N HIS A 166 -4.31 -4.85 9.91
CA HIS A 166 -3.28 -3.85 9.68
C HIS A 166 -3.02 -3.01 10.94
N PHE A 167 -4.07 -2.51 11.58
CA PHE A 167 -3.98 -1.74 12.82
C PHE A 167 -3.28 -2.54 13.93
N ILE A 168 -3.68 -3.81 14.16
CA ILE A 168 -3.07 -4.66 15.19
C ILE A 168 -1.58 -4.89 14.89
N VAL A 169 -1.22 -5.13 13.64
CA VAL A 169 0.20 -5.30 13.24
C VAL A 169 0.98 -4.02 13.52
N GLY A 170 0.42 -2.86 13.19
CA GLY A 170 1.03 -1.55 13.48
C GLY A 170 1.27 -1.33 14.97
N GLU A 171 0.25 -1.59 15.80
CA GLU A 171 0.35 -1.47 17.27
C GLU A 171 1.41 -2.41 17.85
N LEU A 172 1.43 -3.68 17.42
CA LEU A 172 2.42 -4.65 17.89
C LEU A 172 3.85 -4.31 17.44
N ALA A 173 4.00 -3.72 16.27
CA ALA A 173 5.30 -3.30 15.74
C ALA A 173 5.76 -1.95 16.32
N GLY A 174 4.89 -1.23 17.04
CA GLY A 174 5.16 0.15 17.49
C GLY A 174 5.37 1.11 16.31
N ASN A 175 4.65 0.86 15.19
CA ASN A 175 4.73 1.73 14.02
C ASN A 175 4.00 3.03 14.31
N THR A 176 4.72 4.15 14.18
CA THR A 176 4.19 5.51 14.44
C THR A 176 4.03 6.33 13.17
N ASP A 177 4.34 5.74 12.01
CA ASP A 177 4.26 6.36 10.70
C ASP A 177 2.87 6.14 10.05
#